data_c3074d05f24a2c535bb25a3e600650f1
#
_entry.id   c3074d05f24a2c535bb25a3e600650f1
#
_cell.length_a   1.000
_cell.length_b   1.000
_cell.length_c   1.000
_cell.angle_alpha   90.00
_cell.angle_beta   90.00
_cell.angle_gamma   90.00
#
_symmetry.space_group_name_H-M   'P 1'
#
loop_
_entity.id
_entity.type
_entity.pdbx_description
1 polymer ?
#
loop_
_entity_poly.entity_id
_entity_poly.type
_entity_poly.pdbx_seq_one_letter_code
_entity_poly.pdbx_strand_id
1 'polypeptide(L)'
;MAKTILMRTPQQEKEARLVAGMYDKNRKIQSELYAYCSKYFWANYRGVFFADEESATEIFQNTFIAMWENIERRKIYVSDGRVMGKNNEPLSGSILTYFMGIARIKYLEWVREHPTYADPETEMGRKIKEEGFDAQQYINMLYDSEDNKMLDIIADVISHMSERCCE
;
A
#
# COMPACT_ATOMS: atom_id res chain seq x y z
N MET A 1 -22.67 -13.00 23.06
CA MET A 1 -21.53 -12.18 22.74
C MET A 1 -21.77 -11.40 21.46
N ALA A 2 -21.59 -10.11 21.52
CA ALA A 2 -21.83 -9.21 20.38
C ALA A 2 -21.01 -9.56 19.15
N LYS A 3 -19.86 -10.21 19.33
CA LYS A 3 -18.97 -10.60 18.23
C LYS A 3 -19.60 -11.53 17.20
N THR A 4 -20.57 -12.33 17.60
CA THR A 4 -21.18 -13.28 16.68
C THR A 4 -22.18 -12.65 15.74
N ILE A 5 -22.55 -11.41 15.99
CA ILE A 5 -23.55 -10.69 15.22
C ILE A 5 -22.99 -10.16 13.91
N LEU A 6 -21.69 -9.89 13.86
CA LEU A 6 -21.04 -9.35 12.67
C LEU A 6 -20.71 -10.47 11.70
N MET A 7 -21.55 -10.64 10.70
CA MET A 7 -21.33 -11.62 9.65
C MET A 7 -20.25 -11.12 8.71
N ARG A 8 -19.32 -12.03 8.36
CA ARG A 8 -18.29 -11.72 7.39
C ARG A 8 -18.82 -11.87 5.98
N THR A 9 -18.42 -10.96 5.10
CA THR A 9 -18.75 -11.08 3.69
C THR A 9 -17.89 -12.17 3.05
N PRO A 10 -18.30 -12.72 1.90
CA PRO A 10 -17.46 -13.68 1.17
C PRO A 10 -16.08 -13.11 0.85
N GLN A 11 -15.99 -11.82 0.56
CA GLN A 11 -14.71 -11.17 0.31
C GLN A 11 -13.83 -11.16 1.56
N GLN A 12 -14.40 -10.85 2.72
CA GLN A 12 -13.66 -10.87 3.98
C GLN A 12 -13.13 -12.26 4.31
N GLU A 13 -13.94 -13.28 4.09
CA GLU A 13 -13.53 -14.67 4.30
C GLU A 13 -12.41 -15.08 3.35
N LYS A 14 -12.52 -14.70 2.09
CA LYS A 14 -11.48 -14.96 1.10
C LYS A 14 -10.17 -14.29 1.48
N GLU A 15 -10.23 -13.02 1.87
CA GLU A 15 -9.04 -12.26 2.22
C GLU A 15 -8.37 -12.79 3.48
N ALA A 16 -9.15 -13.21 4.47
CA ALA A 16 -8.61 -13.85 5.66
C ALA A 16 -7.89 -15.15 5.31
N ARG A 17 -8.47 -15.95 4.43
CA ARG A 17 -7.84 -17.19 3.95
C ARG A 17 -6.52 -16.91 3.24
N LEU A 18 -6.50 -15.88 2.40
CA LEU A 18 -5.29 -15.51 1.66
C LEU A 18 -4.17 -15.03 2.58
N VAL A 19 -4.50 -14.19 3.55
CA VAL A 19 -3.50 -13.68 4.51
C VAL A 19 -2.96 -14.83 5.37
N ALA A 20 -3.83 -15.68 5.89
CA ALA A 20 -3.41 -16.81 6.71
C ALA A 20 -2.52 -17.77 5.93
N GLY A 21 -2.91 -18.10 4.70
CA GLY A 21 -2.12 -19.00 3.87
C GLY A 21 -0.77 -18.41 3.46
N MET A 22 -0.73 -17.09 3.25
CA MET A 22 0.52 -16.41 2.96
C MET A 22 1.48 -16.48 4.15
N TYR A 23 0.96 -16.28 5.35
CA TYR A 23 1.75 -16.41 6.58
C TYR A 23 2.30 -17.84 6.74
N ASP A 24 1.48 -18.83 6.40
CA ASP A 24 1.84 -20.25 6.50
C ASP A 24 2.73 -20.72 5.34
N LYS A 25 3.08 -19.83 4.43
CA LYS A 25 3.94 -20.10 3.26
C LYS A 25 3.35 -21.16 2.32
N ASN A 26 2.03 -21.18 2.21
CA ASN A 26 1.33 -22.05 1.28
C ASN A 26 1.50 -21.50 -0.14
N ARG A 27 2.23 -22.21 -0.99
CA ARG A 27 2.57 -21.76 -2.34
C ARG A 27 1.35 -21.48 -3.21
N LYS A 28 0.34 -22.31 -3.12
CA LYS A 28 -0.88 -22.15 -3.90
C LYS A 28 -1.59 -20.84 -3.51
N ILE A 29 -1.65 -20.57 -2.21
CA ILE A 29 -2.26 -19.33 -1.72
C ILE A 29 -1.40 -18.13 -2.04
N GLN A 30 -0.07 -18.25 -2.00
CA GLN A 30 0.82 -17.17 -2.42
C GLN A 30 0.53 -16.76 -3.88
N SER A 31 0.39 -17.72 -4.77
CA SER A 31 0.07 -17.46 -6.16
C SER A 31 -1.33 -16.83 -6.31
N GLU A 32 -2.28 -17.31 -5.52
CA GLU A 32 -3.64 -16.79 -5.54
C GLU A 32 -3.68 -15.33 -5.04
N LEU A 33 -2.97 -15.04 -3.96
CA LEU A 33 -2.87 -13.68 -3.43
C LEU A 33 -2.19 -12.74 -4.43
N TYR A 34 -1.11 -13.22 -5.06
CA TYR A 34 -0.42 -12.44 -6.09
C TYR A 34 -1.37 -12.08 -7.22
N ALA A 35 -2.12 -13.06 -7.73
CA ALA A 35 -3.08 -12.84 -8.81
C ALA A 35 -4.21 -11.87 -8.37
N TYR A 36 -4.67 -12.00 -7.14
CA TYR A 36 -5.72 -11.16 -6.59
C TYR A 36 -5.28 -9.69 -6.54
N CYS A 37 -4.09 -9.44 -6.03
CA CYS A 37 -3.54 -8.09 -5.96
C CYS A 37 -3.19 -7.55 -7.35
N SER A 38 -2.64 -8.40 -8.22
CA SER A 38 -2.24 -8.03 -9.57
C SER A 38 -3.44 -7.56 -10.39
N LYS A 39 -4.52 -8.31 -10.35
CA LYS A 39 -5.73 -7.94 -11.09
C LYS A 39 -6.24 -6.57 -10.67
N TYR A 40 -6.29 -6.32 -9.38
CA TYR A 40 -6.76 -5.04 -8.85
C TYR A 40 -5.79 -3.91 -9.20
N PHE A 41 -4.49 -4.14 -9.03
CA PHE A 41 -3.48 -3.12 -9.31
C PHE A 41 -3.52 -2.68 -10.77
N TRP A 42 -3.51 -3.62 -11.70
CA TRP A 42 -3.48 -3.29 -13.12
C TRP A 42 -4.78 -2.64 -13.61
N ALA A 43 -5.89 -2.93 -12.95
CA ALA A 43 -7.16 -2.28 -13.27
C ALA A 43 -7.21 -0.82 -12.79
N ASN A 44 -6.42 -0.46 -11.77
CA ASN A 44 -6.59 0.82 -11.07
C ASN A 44 -5.35 1.72 -11.08
N TYR A 45 -4.16 1.21 -11.44
CA TYR A 45 -2.94 1.97 -11.23
C TYR A 45 -2.89 3.29 -12.00
N ARG A 46 -3.45 3.34 -13.18
CA ARG A 46 -3.42 4.55 -14.02
C ARG A 46 -4.21 5.70 -13.41
N GLY A 47 -5.22 5.41 -12.61
CA GLY A 47 -5.96 6.42 -11.88
C GLY A 47 -5.29 6.87 -10.59
N VAL A 48 -4.27 6.13 -10.13
CA VAL A 48 -3.59 6.38 -8.87
C VAL A 48 -2.18 6.90 -9.07
N PHE A 49 -1.45 6.37 -10.05
CA PHE A 49 -0.05 6.70 -10.29
C PHE A 49 0.16 7.24 -11.69
N PHE A 50 1.11 8.15 -11.80
CA PHE A 50 1.60 8.59 -13.10
C PHE A 50 2.92 7.87 -13.37
N ALA A 51 2.82 6.67 -13.96
CA ALA A 51 3.97 5.83 -14.24
C ALA A 51 3.69 5.01 -15.51
N ASP A 52 4.74 4.74 -16.27
CA ASP A 52 4.62 3.84 -17.41
C ASP A 52 4.47 2.39 -16.92
N GLU A 53 4.18 1.47 -17.83
CA GLU A 53 3.93 0.08 -17.48
C GLU A 53 5.15 -0.59 -16.84
N GLU A 54 6.34 -0.28 -17.32
CA GLU A 54 7.58 -0.84 -16.77
C GLU A 54 7.81 -0.37 -15.34
N SER A 55 7.67 0.93 -15.09
CA SER A 55 7.82 1.50 -13.74
C SER A 55 6.72 1.00 -12.81
N ALA A 56 5.49 0.87 -13.32
CA ALA A 56 4.38 0.33 -12.56
C ALA A 56 4.63 -1.13 -12.16
N THR A 57 5.26 -1.92 -13.02
CA THR A 57 5.63 -3.30 -12.71
C THR A 57 6.60 -3.35 -11.52
N GLU A 58 7.60 -2.49 -11.54
CA GLU A 58 8.55 -2.39 -10.43
C GLU A 58 7.84 -1.99 -9.13
N ILE A 59 6.98 -1.00 -9.20
CA ILE A 59 6.20 -0.55 -8.05
C ILE A 59 5.32 -1.69 -7.51
N PHE A 60 4.66 -2.42 -8.40
CA PHE A 60 3.82 -3.55 -8.00
C PHE A 60 4.65 -4.62 -7.26
N GLN A 61 5.79 -5.01 -7.83
CA GLN A 61 6.64 -6.04 -7.23
C GLN A 61 7.13 -5.62 -5.85
N ASN A 62 7.59 -4.39 -5.73
CA ASN A 62 8.06 -3.86 -4.44
C ASN A 62 6.92 -3.78 -3.42
N THR A 63 5.72 -3.45 -3.87
CA THR A 63 4.54 -3.41 -3.02
C THR A 63 4.18 -4.80 -2.51
N PHE A 64 4.19 -5.79 -3.38
CA PHE A 64 3.86 -7.15 -3.01
C PHE A 64 4.86 -7.70 -1.98
N ILE A 65 6.14 -7.44 -2.18
CA ILE A 65 7.18 -7.84 -1.24
C ILE A 65 6.96 -7.18 0.12
N ALA A 66 6.65 -5.89 0.13
CA ALA A 66 6.40 -5.16 1.37
C ALA A 66 5.17 -5.71 2.12
N MET A 67 4.10 -6.03 1.39
CA MET A 67 2.92 -6.63 2.01
C MET A 67 3.24 -8.01 2.57
N TRP A 68 4.00 -8.80 1.84
CA TRP A 68 4.46 -10.12 2.31
C TRP A 68 5.24 -9.98 3.62
N GLU A 69 6.18 -9.04 3.66
CA GLU A 69 6.97 -8.79 4.88
C GLU A 69 6.07 -8.38 6.05
N ASN A 70 5.08 -7.54 5.78
CA ASN A 70 4.13 -7.11 6.82
C ASN A 70 3.31 -8.30 7.36
N ILE A 71 2.96 -9.24 6.50
CA ILE A 71 2.27 -10.47 6.92
C ILE A 71 3.21 -11.33 7.79
N GLU A 72 4.46 -11.50 7.35
CA GLU A 72 5.44 -12.30 8.11
C GLU A 72 5.74 -11.70 9.48
N ARG A 73 5.78 -10.37 9.57
CA ARG A 73 6.04 -9.65 10.82
C ARG A 73 4.78 -9.48 11.67
N ARG A 74 3.67 -9.99 11.22
CA ARG A 74 2.36 -9.88 11.88
C ARG A 74 1.90 -8.45 12.10
N LYS A 75 2.29 -7.56 11.22
CA LYS A 75 1.70 -6.21 11.16
C LYS A 75 0.29 -6.29 10.59
N ILE A 76 0.05 -7.27 9.74
CA ILE A 76 -1.28 -7.67 9.27
C ILE A 76 -1.38 -9.18 9.46
N TYR A 77 -2.46 -9.64 10.08
CA TYR A 77 -2.59 -11.03 10.47
C TYR A 77 -4.08 -11.40 10.57
N VAL A 78 -4.37 -12.68 10.74
CA VAL A 78 -5.74 -13.15 10.88
C VAL A 78 -5.98 -13.58 12.34
N SER A 79 -7.08 -13.09 12.90
CA SER A 79 -7.55 -13.48 14.22
C SER A 79 -9.08 -13.58 14.17
N ASP A 80 -9.61 -14.67 14.68
CA ASP A 80 -11.06 -14.95 14.66
C ASP A 80 -11.67 -14.83 13.26
N GLY A 81 -10.91 -15.25 12.25
CA GLY A 81 -11.35 -15.23 10.87
C GLY A 81 -11.41 -13.85 10.23
N ARG A 82 -10.82 -12.86 10.87
CA ARG A 82 -10.76 -11.50 10.35
C ARG A 82 -9.31 -11.07 10.16
N VAL A 83 -9.10 -10.26 9.13
CA VAL A 83 -7.80 -9.62 8.91
C VAL A 83 -7.66 -8.46 9.89
N MET A 84 -6.61 -8.53 10.71
CA MET A 84 -6.32 -7.54 11.74
C MET A 84 -5.13 -6.70 11.31
N GLY A 85 -5.14 -5.45 11.71
CA GLY A 85 -4.06 -4.52 11.40
C GLY A 85 -3.55 -3.80 12.62
N LYS A 86 -3.25 -2.53 12.47
CA LYS A 86 -2.69 -1.69 13.51
C LYS A 86 -3.56 -1.67 14.77
N ASN A 87 -2.89 -1.69 15.93
CA ASN A 87 -3.54 -1.66 17.25
C ASN A 87 -4.44 -2.86 17.51
N ASN A 88 -4.19 -3.99 16.83
CA ASN A 88 -4.98 -5.21 16.98
C ASN A 88 -6.47 -4.98 16.67
N GLU A 89 -6.74 -4.09 15.74
CA GLU A 89 -8.09 -3.80 15.29
C GLU A 89 -8.33 -4.42 13.92
N PRO A 90 -9.58 -4.80 13.59
CA PRO A 90 -9.89 -5.26 12.24
C PRO A 90 -9.49 -4.22 11.20
N LEU A 91 -8.99 -4.70 10.07
CA LEU A 91 -8.66 -3.83 8.97
C LEU A 91 -9.92 -3.10 8.51
N SER A 92 -9.83 -1.77 8.35
CA SER A 92 -10.98 -0.93 8.04
C SER A 92 -11.55 -1.14 6.64
N GLY A 93 -10.79 -1.76 5.75
CA GLY A 93 -11.21 -2.02 4.38
C GLY A 93 -10.65 -3.34 3.88
N SER A 94 -10.68 -3.50 2.56
CA SER A 94 -10.12 -4.67 1.90
C SER A 94 -8.58 -4.68 1.99
N ILE A 95 -7.99 -5.86 1.92
CA ILE A 95 -6.54 -5.97 1.75
C ILE A 95 -6.07 -5.34 0.43
N LEU A 96 -6.97 -5.18 -0.53
CA LEU A 96 -6.65 -4.48 -1.77
C LEU A 96 -6.42 -2.99 -1.53
N THR A 97 -7.23 -2.38 -0.67
CA THR A 97 -7.03 -0.99 -0.24
C THR A 97 -5.70 -0.86 0.52
N TYR A 98 -5.43 -1.82 1.39
CA TYR A 98 -4.17 -1.91 2.11
C TYR A 98 -2.98 -2.00 1.13
N PHE A 99 -3.10 -2.87 0.14
CA PHE A 99 -2.10 -3.04 -0.91
C PHE A 99 -1.84 -1.74 -1.67
N MET A 100 -2.91 -1.07 -2.10
CA MET A 100 -2.78 0.20 -2.84
C MET A 100 -2.19 1.30 -1.97
N GLY A 101 -2.43 1.28 -0.67
CA GLY A 101 -1.78 2.20 0.27
C GLY A 101 -0.28 2.02 0.29
N ILE A 102 0.19 0.78 0.35
CA ILE A 102 1.62 0.48 0.25
C ILE A 102 2.16 0.90 -1.12
N ALA A 103 1.39 0.63 -2.18
CA ALA A 103 1.80 0.99 -3.54
C ALA A 103 2.01 2.49 -3.70
N ARG A 104 1.19 3.33 -3.06
CA ARG A 104 1.39 4.78 -3.07
C ARG A 104 2.72 5.17 -2.44
N ILE A 105 3.08 4.50 -1.35
CA ILE A 105 4.36 4.75 -0.67
C ILE A 105 5.52 4.33 -1.58
N LYS A 106 5.41 3.16 -2.22
CA LYS A 106 6.44 2.68 -3.15
C LYS A 106 6.56 3.57 -4.37
N TYR A 107 5.45 4.12 -4.84
CA TYR A 107 5.44 5.09 -5.91
C TYR A 107 6.22 6.36 -5.52
N LEU A 108 6.01 6.88 -4.31
CA LEU A 108 6.73 8.05 -3.84
C LEU A 108 8.23 7.78 -3.66
N GLU A 109 8.59 6.60 -3.20
CA GLU A 109 9.99 6.18 -3.16
C GLU A 109 10.61 6.17 -4.56
N TRP A 110 9.86 5.62 -5.53
CA TRP A 110 10.30 5.58 -6.92
C TRP A 110 10.51 6.99 -7.48
N VAL A 111 9.56 7.89 -7.21
CA VAL A 111 9.66 9.30 -7.65
C VAL A 111 10.90 9.96 -7.05
N ARG A 112 11.18 9.70 -5.79
CA ARG A 112 12.37 10.22 -5.12
C ARG A 112 13.65 9.78 -5.81
N GLU A 113 13.68 8.54 -6.28
CA GLU A 113 14.83 7.99 -7.03
C GLU A 113 14.91 8.54 -8.44
N HIS A 114 13.83 9.15 -8.93
CA HIS A 114 13.73 9.73 -10.28
C HIS A 114 13.31 11.20 -10.17
N PRO A 115 14.21 12.09 -9.71
CA PRO A 115 13.84 13.48 -9.35
C PRO A 115 13.21 14.29 -10.47
N THR A 116 13.47 13.95 -11.74
CA THR A 116 12.87 14.64 -12.89
C THR A 116 11.35 14.55 -12.90
N TYR A 117 10.79 13.50 -12.31
CA TYR A 117 9.34 13.30 -12.21
C TYR A 117 8.71 14.08 -11.07
N ALA A 118 9.52 14.65 -10.16
CA ALA A 118 9.02 15.47 -9.07
C ALA A 118 8.85 16.95 -9.43
N ASP A 119 9.17 17.33 -10.67
CA ASP A 119 9.04 18.70 -11.12
C ASP A 119 7.56 19.12 -11.12
N PRO A 120 7.20 20.18 -10.36
CA PRO A 120 5.80 20.60 -10.27
C PRO A 120 5.21 21.13 -11.58
N GLU A 121 6.04 21.45 -12.57
CA GLU A 121 5.56 21.86 -13.88
C GLU A 121 5.10 20.68 -14.73
N THR A 122 5.48 19.46 -14.37
CA THR A 122 5.03 18.27 -15.05
C THR A 122 3.69 17.80 -14.49
N GLU A 123 2.95 17.05 -15.30
CA GLU A 123 1.70 16.45 -14.85
C GLU A 123 1.92 15.52 -13.66
N MET A 124 2.99 14.74 -13.71
CA MET A 124 3.34 13.84 -12.61
C MET A 124 3.66 14.61 -11.33
N GLY A 125 4.44 15.67 -11.43
CA GLY A 125 4.77 16.49 -10.27
C GLY A 125 3.55 17.07 -9.59
N ARG A 126 2.59 17.57 -10.38
CA ARG A 126 1.34 18.09 -9.84
C ARG A 126 0.54 17.00 -9.13
N LYS A 127 0.46 15.83 -9.72
CA LYS A 127 -0.28 14.72 -9.15
C LYS A 127 0.34 14.27 -7.81
N ILE A 128 1.65 14.18 -7.74
CA ILE A 128 2.36 13.82 -6.51
C ILE A 128 2.08 14.85 -5.42
N LYS A 129 2.11 16.12 -5.77
CA LYS A 129 1.83 17.20 -4.83
C LYS A 129 0.41 17.12 -4.26
N GLU A 130 -0.56 16.83 -5.12
CA GLU A 130 -1.95 16.69 -4.71
C GLU A 130 -2.15 15.48 -3.78
N GLU A 131 -1.43 14.41 -4.03
CA GLU A 131 -1.55 13.15 -3.27
C GLU A 131 -0.67 13.10 -2.02
N GLY A 132 0.20 14.06 -1.83
CA GLY A 132 1.13 14.08 -0.70
C GLY A 132 0.46 14.00 0.66
N PHE A 133 -0.69 14.64 0.82
CA PHE A 133 -1.44 14.59 2.06
C PHE A 133 -2.06 13.21 2.31
N ASP A 134 -2.55 12.57 1.25
CA ASP A 134 -3.14 11.24 1.34
C ASP A 134 -2.09 10.21 1.75
N ALA A 135 -0.87 10.35 1.26
CA ALA A 135 0.24 9.48 1.63
C ALA A 135 0.50 9.48 3.13
N GLN A 136 0.39 10.65 3.78
CA GLN A 136 0.54 10.74 5.23
C GLN A 136 -0.49 9.91 5.98
N GLN A 137 -1.73 9.92 5.51
CA GLN A 137 -2.79 9.13 6.11
C GLN A 137 -2.51 7.63 5.97
N TYR A 138 -2.03 7.21 4.81
CA TYR A 138 -1.69 5.80 4.58
C TYR A 138 -0.55 5.34 5.48
N ILE A 139 0.45 6.18 5.70
CA ILE A 139 1.54 5.86 6.62
C ILE A 139 1.00 5.64 8.02
N ASN A 140 0.13 6.52 8.50
CA ASN A 140 -0.44 6.40 9.83
C ASN A 140 -1.29 5.14 9.99
N MET A 141 -1.87 4.64 8.89
CA MET A 141 -2.64 3.40 8.90
C MET A 141 -1.79 2.14 8.84
N LEU A 142 -0.71 2.19 8.08
CA LEU A 142 0.06 0.99 7.72
C LEU A 142 1.30 0.77 8.58
N TYR A 143 1.89 1.82 9.09
CA TYR A 143 3.14 1.75 9.83
C TYR A 143 2.97 2.33 11.22
N ASP A 144 3.73 1.77 12.17
CA ASP A 144 3.80 2.32 13.51
C ASP A 144 4.53 3.67 13.49
N SER A 145 4.28 4.48 14.50
CA SER A 145 4.93 5.79 14.65
C SER A 145 6.45 5.71 14.72
N GLU A 146 6.97 4.52 14.96
CA GLU A 146 8.43 4.29 15.01
C GLU A 146 9.04 4.16 13.62
N ASP A 147 8.25 3.91 12.60
CA ASP A 147 8.75 3.75 11.24
C ASP A 147 8.82 5.10 10.54
N ASN A 148 9.79 5.91 10.96
CA ASN A 148 9.95 7.26 10.44
C ASN A 148 10.57 7.33 9.06
N LYS A 149 11.10 6.21 8.56
CA LYS A 149 11.78 6.18 7.26
C LYS A 149 10.88 6.60 6.11
N MET A 150 9.64 6.11 6.10
CA MET A 150 8.66 6.46 5.07
C MET A 150 8.23 7.92 5.18
N LEU A 151 8.08 8.42 6.39
CA LEU A 151 7.77 9.83 6.62
C LEU A 151 8.87 10.73 6.07
N ASP A 152 10.13 10.35 6.28
CA ASP A 152 11.28 11.10 5.79
C ASP A 152 11.32 11.13 4.26
N ILE A 153 11.02 10.00 3.61
CA ILE A 153 10.99 9.91 2.16
C ILE A 153 9.92 10.84 1.59
N ILE A 154 8.72 10.81 2.16
CA ILE A 154 7.62 11.63 1.69
C ILE A 154 7.90 13.11 1.93
N ALA A 155 8.43 13.45 3.10
CA ALA A 155 8.80 14.83 3.41
C ALA A 155 9.85 15.36 2.44
N ASP A 156 10.81 14.52 2.07
CA ASP A 156 11.86 14.88 1.12
C ASP A 156 11.29 15.17 -0.26
N VAL A 157 10.38 14.32 -0.74
CA VAL A 157 9.72 14.53 -2.04
C VAL A 157 8.92 15.83 -2.04
N ILE A 158 8.13 16.06 -1.00
CA ILE A 158 7.31 17.27 -0.89
C ILE A 158 8.19 18.52 -0.82
N SER A 159 9.26 18.47 -0.04
CA SER A 159 10.22 19.58 0.08
C SER A 159 10.84 19.95 -1.25
N HIS A 160 11.23 18.94 -2.04
CA HIS A 160 11.80 19.15 -3.38
C HIS A 160 10.82 19.87 -4.30
N MET A 161 9.56 19.46 -4.24
CA MET A 161 8.51 20.09 -5.04
C MET A 161 8.27 21.54 -4.61
N SER A 162 8.31 21.79 -3.31
CA SER A 162 8.11 23.15 -2.76
C SER A 162 9.23 24.09 -3.17
N GLU A 163 10.48 23.64 -3.14
CA GLU A 163 11.63 24.42 -3.56
C GLU A 163 11.50 24.86 -5.02
N ARG A 164 11.10 23.93 -5.89
CA ARG A 164 10.90 24.24 -7.30
C ARG A 164 9.74 25.19 -7.55
N CYS A 165 8.71 25.11 -6.73
CA CYS A 165 7.57 26.02 -6.82
C CYS A 165 7.94 27.45 -6.43
N CYS A 166 8.93 27.65 -5.57
CA CYS A 166 9.38 28.97 -5.11
C CYS A 166 10.33 29.66 -6.09
N GLU A 167 10.90 28.93 -7.02
CA GLU A 167 11.76 29.47 -8.05
C GLU A 167 10.95 30.02 -9.24
#